data_60a5a01fb35a7980d548c6ba239e3624
#
_entry.id   60a5a01fb35a7980d548c6ba239e3624
#
_cell.length_a   1.000
_cell.length_b   1.000
_cell.length_c   1.000
_cell.angle_alpha   90.00
_cell.angle_beta   90.00
_cell.angle_gamma   90.00
#
_symmetry.space_group_name_H-M   'P 1'
#
loop_
_entity.id
_entity.type
_entity.pdbx_description
1 polymer ?
#
loop_
_entity_poly.entity_id
_entity_poly.type
_entity_poly.pdbx_seq_one_letter_code
_entity_poly.pdbx_strand_id
1 'polypeptide(L)'
;MNRYKISEEEVPYGILESFGLTREMVGDLPVDVLQAILSGRRSPILPIRVDDSEGNTIHARTRFSLVRREDGTVDVLFYPVLVESRLERFSEEQKQRLLEGKAVIAPMQDNNDNPAQAFHQIDSGTKQILSVPTPVIGRNLQIIADEFHLSHAEINCLQVGEPLTVAEGDDLMTIGIDLNEPTGILVCVGDGVQWKQEAKREWDKYNFGCFGCWVADGEGGLVYVHEDDYTEEMWNELKRSSQRRMQNANTPKM
;
A
#
# COMPACT_ATOMS: atom_id res chain seq x y z
N MET A 1 -1.07 7.85 -17.99
CA MET A 1 0.22 7.68 -18.67
C MET A 1 1.08 6.71 -17.87
N ASN A 2 1.21 5.47 -18.36
CA ASN A 2 1.64 4.30 -17.57
C ASN A 2 3.18 4.14 -17.57
N ARG A 3 3.93 5.12 -17.04
CA ARG A 3 5.41 5.13 -17.09
C ARG A 3 6.11 4.22 -16.07
N TYR A 4 5.39 3.56 -15.16
CA TYR A 4 6.02 2.84 -14.03
C TYR A 4 5.46 1.42 -13.80
N LYS A 5 4.71 0.86 -14.75
CA LYS A 5 4.25 -0.51 -14.58
C LYS A 5 5.43 -1.47 -14.77
N ILE A 6 5.77 -2.19 -13.71
CA ILE A 6 6.74 -3.27 -13.72
C ILE A 6 6.03 -4.50 -14.27
N SER A 7 6.67 -5.24 -15.18
CA SER A 7 6.13 -6.51 -15.64
C SER A 7 6.41 -7.62 -14.60
N GLU A 8 5.61 -8.66 -14.58
CA GLU A 8 5.80 -9.78 -13.65
C GLU A 8 7.15 -10.49 -13.85
N GLU A 9 7.68 -10.47 -15.07
CA GLU A 9 8.98 -11.04 -15.41
C GLU A 9 10.16 -10.25 -14.83
N GLU A 10 9.95 -8.96 -14.54
CA GLU A 10 10.97 -8.07 -13.95
C GLU A 10 10.99 -8.15 -12.41
N VAL A 11 10.03 -8.85 -11.79
CA VAL A 11 9.98 -8.99 -10.33
C VAL A 11 11.22 -9.72 -9.83
N PRO A 12 11.99 -9.15 -8.91
CA PRO A 12 13.22 -9.75 -8.42
C PRO A 12 12.93 -10.86 -7.39
N TYR A 13 12.35 -11.97 -7.86
CA TYR A 13 11.96 -13.09 -7.01
C TYR A 13 13.10 -13.63 -6.16
N GLY A 14 14.34 -13.66 -6.66
CA GLY A 14 15.49 -14.10 -5.87
C GLY A 14 15.73 -13.26 -4.61
N ILE A 15 15.41 -11.95 -4.65
CA ILE A 15 15.47 -11.10 -3.45
C ILE A 15 14.31 -11.47 -2.51
N LEU A 16 13.08 -11.60 -3.03
CA LEU A 16 11.92 -11.94 -2.23
C LEU A 16 12.07 -13.32 -1.55
N GLU A 17 12.60 -14.31 -2.27
CA GLU A 17 12.85 -15.67 -1.77
C GLU A 17 13.88 -15.67 -0.63
N SER A 18 14.91 -14.82 -0.68
CA SER A 18 15.87 -14.67 0.42
C SER A 18 15.23 -14.17 1.72
N PHE A 19 14.02 -13.59 1.63
CA PHE A 19 13.19 -13.20 2.75
C PHE A 19 12.02 -14.17 3.01
N GLY A 20 12.02 -15.34 2.37
CA GLY A 20 11.00 -16.38 2.55
C GLY A 20 9.72 -16.15 1.77
N LEU A 21 9.66 -15.17 0.87
CA LEU A 21 8.52 -14.91 -0.02
C LEU A 21 8.77 -15.59 -1.38
N THR A 22 8.32 -16.81 -1.53
CA THR A 22 8.54 -17.57 -2.77
C THR A 22 7.71 -16.99 -3.93
N ARG A 23 8.10 -17.34 -5.15
CA ARG A 23 7.36 -16.93 -6.36
C ARG A 23 5.90 -17.39 -6.31
N GLU A 24 5.65 -18.59 -5.80
CA GLU A 24 4.31 -19.15 -5.63
C GLU A 24 3.47 -18.32 -4.66
N MET A 25 4.03 -17.99 -3.50
CA MET A 25 3.36 -17.14 -2.51
C MET A 25 2.99 -15.76 -3.08
N VAL A 26 3.89 -15.12 -3.81
CA VAL A 26 3.63 -13.82 -4.42
C VAL A 26 2.59 -13.95 -5.54
N GLY A 27 2.67 -15.01 -6.36
CA GLY A 27 1.72 -15.28 -7.44
C GLY A 27 0.31 -15.61 -6.95
N ASP A 28 0.18 -16.14 -5.74
CA ASP A 28 -1.09 -16.46 -5.09
C ASP A 28 -1.75 -15.24 -4.39
N LEU A 29 -1.11 -14.06 -4.42
CA LEU A 29 -1.79 -12.84 -4.00
C LEU A 29 -2.98 -12.54 -4.93
N PRO A 30 -4.08 -11.96 -4.42
CA PRO A 30 -5.19 -11.53 -5.26
C PRO A 30 -4.70 -10.68 -6.43
N VAL A 31 -5.29 -10.90 -7.61
CA VAL A 31 -4.84 -10.28 -8.88
C VAL A 31 -4.73 -8.76 -8.80
N ASP A 32 -5.70 -8.13 -8.14
CA ASP A 32 -5.72 -6.68 -7.95
C ASP A 32 -4.60 -6.18 -7.02
N VAL A 33 -4.22 -7.00 -6.00
CA VAL A 33 -3.09 -6.73 -5.12
C VAL A 33 -1.78 -6.86 -5.87
N LEU A 34 -1.61 -7.93 -6.64
CA LEU A 34 -0.43 -8.13 -7.47
C LEU A 34 -0.28 -6.98 -8.48
N GLN A 35 -1.38 -6.58 -9.15
CA GLN A 35 -1.37 -5.43 -10.05
C GLN A 35 -1.02 -4.11 -9.36
N ALA A 36 -1.48 -3.92 -8.12
CA ALA A 36 -1.12 -2.76 -7.31
C ALA A 36 0.39 -2.73 -7.02
N ILE A 37 0.98 -3.87 -6.60
CA ILE A 37 2.42 -4.01 -6.36
C ILE A 37 3.21 -3.74 -7.66
N LEU A 38 2.81 -4.31 -8.78
CA LEU A 38 3.44 -4.06 -10.10
C LEU A 38 3.30 -2.61 -10.58
N SER A 39 2.37 -1.86 -10.00
CA SER A 39 2.18 -0.42 -10.23
C SER A 39 2.94 0.46 -9.23
N GLY A 40 3.80 -0.14 -8.38
CA GLY A 40 4.62 0.56 -7.39
C GLY A 40 3.94 0.82 -6.05
N ARG A 41 2.72 0.30 -5.84
CA ARG A 41 2.08 0.33 -4.51
C ARG A 41 2.74 -0.67 -3.57
N ARG A 42 2.54 -0.47 -2.28
CA ARG A 42 3.03 -1.39 -1.25
C ARG A 42 2.16 -2.63 -1.18
N SER A 43 2.82 -3.76 -0.87
CA SER A 43 2.13 -5.01 -0.58
C SER A 43 1.26 -4.89 0.69
N PRO A 44 0.35 -5.83 0.94
CA PRO A 44 -0.16 -6.07 2.29
C PRO A 44 0.98 -6.39 3.26
N ILE A 45 0.67 -6.46 4.55
CA ILE A 45 1.63 -6.94 5.55
C ILE A 45 1.77 -8.45 5.38
N LEU A 46 2.97 -8.89 5.04
CA LEU A 46 3.32 -10.29 4.80
C LEU A 46 4.35 -10.75 5.84
N PRO A 47 4.32 -12.03 6.21
CA PRO A 47 5.38 -12.62 7.03
C PRO A 47 6.64 -12.77 6.20
N ILE A 48 7.78 -12.50 6.81
CA ILE A 48 9.09 -12.77 6.23
C ILE A 48 9.93 -13.59 7.21
N ARG A 49 10.88 -14.31 6.64
CA ARG A 49 11.87 -15.10 7.35
C ARG A 49 13.26 -14.70 6.87
N VAL A 50 14.11 -14.37 7.80
CA VAL A 50 15.51 -14.00 7.53
C VAL A 50 16.39 -14.87 8.39
N ASP A 51 17.33 -15.57 7.77
CA ASP A 51 18.36 -16.30 8.50
C ASP A 51 19.55 -15.37 8.75
N ASP A 52 19.95 -15.24 10.02
CA ASP A 52 21.10 -14.43 10.39
C ASP A 52 22.43 -15.18 10.14
N SER A 53 23.56 -14.47 10.30
CA SER A 53 24.89 -15.05 10.13
C SER A 53 25.26 -16.13 11.15
N GLU A 54 24.49 -16.26 12.22
CA GLU A 54 24.69 -17.25 13.29
C GLU A 54 23.79 -18.48 13.09
N GLY A 55 22.95 -18.50 12.04
CA GLY A 55 22.03 -19.58 11.72
C GLY A 55 20.72 -19.53 12.47
N ASN A 56 20.39 -18.39 13.13
CA ASN A 56 19.07 -18.21 13.72
C ASN A 56 18.09 -17.68 12.68
N THR A 57 16.87 -18.19 12.68
CA THR A 57 15.80 -17.69 11.83
C THR A 57 15.00 -16.61 12.56
N ILE A 58 14.98 -15.41 12.00
CA ILE A 58 14.19 -14.27 12.49
C ILE A 58 12.88 -14.23 11.70
N HIS A 59 11.76 -14.30 12.39
CA HIS A 59 10.44 -14.07 11.82
C HIS A 59 10.03 -12.61 12.05
N ALA A 60 9.64 -11.94 10.97
CA ALA A 60 9.18 -10.57 11.02
C ALA A 60 7.98 -10.37 10.10
N ARG A 61 7.35 -9.21 10.19
CA ARG A 61 6.25 -8.80 9.31
C ARG A 61 6.67 -7.54 8.59
N THR A 62 6.37 -7.46 7.31
CA THR A 62 6.77 -6.34 6.47
C THR A 62 5.74 -6.07 5.38
N ARG A 63 5.73 -4.85 4.85
CA ARG A 63 5.29 -4.58 3.49
C ARG A 63 6.51 -4.49 2.59
N PHE A 64 6.32 -4.66 1.30
CA PHE A 64 7.34 -4.32 0.32
C PHE A 64 6.73 -3.54 -0.85
N SER A 65 7.56 -2.80 -1.56
CA SER A 65 7.24 -2.23 -2.86
C SER A 65 8.37 -2.50 -3.85
N LEU A 66 8.02 -2.49 -5.12
CA LEU A 66 8.97 -2.60 -6.21
C LEU A 66 9.37 -1.20 -6.67
N VAL A 67 10.66 -0.98 -6.88
CA VAL A 67 11.19 0.29 -7.38
C VAL A 67 12.11 0.04 -8.56
N ARG A 68 12.00 0.85 -9.60
CA ARG A 68 12.93 0.83 -10.72
C ARG A 68 14.11 1.74 -10.43
N ARG A 69 15.30 1.21 -10.48
CA ARG A 69 16.56 1.95 -10.34
C ARG A 69 16.88 2.75 -11.62
N GLU A 70 17.83 3.65 -11.54
CA GLU A 70 18.29 4.47 -12.68
C GLU A 70 18.87 3.64 -13.83
N ASP A 71 19.49 2.49 -13.52
CA ASP A 71 20.01 1.53 -14.49
C ASP A 71 18.91 0.67 -15.16
N GLY A 72 17.64 0.89 -14.80
CA GLY A 72 16.49 0.17 -15.34
C GLY A 72 16.17 -1.14 -14.60
N THR A 73 17.01 -1.61 -13.68
CA THR A 73 16.74 -2.80 -12.87
C THR A 73 15.62 -2.53 -11.86
N VAL A 74 14.93 -3.60 -11.45
CA VAL A 74 13.89 -3.53 -10.41
C VAL A 74 14.48 -4.04 -9.10
N ASP A 75 14.23 -3.31 -8.02
CA ASP A 75 14.64 -3.65 -6.67
C ASP A 75 13.44 -3.72 -5.72
N VAL A 76 13.65 -4.27 -4.52
CA VAL A 76 12.62 -4.41 -3.48
C VAL A 76 12.96 -3.49 -2.31
N LEU A 77 12.00 -2.66 -1.91
CA LEU A 77 12.08 -1.90 -0.66
C LEU A 77 11.18 -2.57 0.38
N PHE A 78 11.75 -2.94 1.51
CA PHE A 78 11.02 -3.53 2.63
C PHE A 78 10.69 -2.47 3.69
N TYR A 79 9.48 -2.58 4.24
CA TYR A 79 8.93 -1.70 5.27
C TYR A 79 8.50 -2.56 6.47
N PRO A 80 9.44 -2.95 7.36
CA PRO A 80 9.13 -3.80 8.51
C PRO A 80 8.14 -3.12 9.46
N VAL A 81 7.28 -3.92 10.08
CA VAL A 81 6.33 -3.46 11.09
C VAL A 81 7.10 -3.06 12.35
N LEU A 82 6.88 -1.83 12.80
CA LEU A 82 7.47 -1.31 14.04
C LEU A 82 6.51 -1.53 15.22
N VAL A 83 7.05 -1.60 16.42
CA VAL A 83 6.26 -1.64 17.65
C VAL A 83 5.50 -0.32 17.80
N GLU A 84 6.21 0.80 17.58
CA GLU A 84 5.65 2.15 17.65
C GLU A 84 6.31 3.09 16.62
N SER A 85 5.62 4.16 16.26
CA SER A 85 6.16 5.20 15.37
C SER A 85 7.13 6.11 16.12
N ARG A 86 8.24 6.47 15.49
CA ARG A 86 9.25 7.38 16.06
C ARG A 86 8.84 8.83 15.82
N LEU A 87 8.19 9.44 16.81
CA LEU A 87 7.59 10.78 16.68
C LEU A 87 8.37 11.89 17.38
N GLU A 88 9.55 11.63 17.93
CA GLU A 88 10.29 12.55 18.81
C GLU A 88 10.63 13.88 18.12
N ARG A 89 10.80 13.88 16.79
CA ARG A 89 11.18 15.06 15.99
C ARG A 89 10.01 15.98 15.63
N PHE A 90 8.77 15.59 15.93
CA PHE A 90 7.56 16.32 15.55
C PHE A 90 7.03 17.12 16.75
N SER A 91 6.40 18.27 16.49
CA SER A 91 5.66 19.03 17.51
C SER A 91 4.44 18.24 18.00
N GLU A 92 3.89 18.59 19.16
CA GLU A 92 2.72 17.90 19.70
C GLU A 92 1.50 17.96 18.75
N GLU A 93 1.28 19.09 18.10
CA GLU A 93 0.23 19.23 17.09
C GLU A 93 0.47 18.32 15.88
N GLN A 94 1.70 18.25 15.38
CA GLN A 94 2.06 17.35 14.28
C GLN A 94 1.93 15.89 14.67
N LYS A 95 2.33 15.51 15.91
CA LYS A 95 2.15 14.14 16.44
C LYS A 95 0.69 13.73 16.43
N GLN A 96 -0.19 14.60 16.93
CA GLN A 96 -1.62 14.33 16.95
C GLN A 96 -2.17 14.10 15.53
N ARG A 97 -1.83 14.98 14.58
CA ARG A 97 -2.25 14.84 13.18
C ARG A 97 -1.72 13.55 12.54
N LEU A 98 -0.46 13.21 12.79
CA LEU A 98 0.14 11.96 12.32
C LEU A 98 -0.57 10.72 12.89
N LEU A 99 -0.91 10.73 14.17
CA LEU A 99 -1.67 9.65 14.82
C LEU A 99 -3.11 9.53 14.30
N GLU A 100 -3.69 10.63 13.81
CA GLU A 100 -4.98 10.64 13.10
C GLU A 100 -4.85 10.13 11.64
N GLY A 101 -3.65 9.74 11.19
CA GLY A 101 -3.38 9.30 9.82
C GLY A 101 -3.26 10.43 8.80
N LYS A 102 -3.21 11.69 9.25
CA LYS A 102 -3.07 12.86 8.38
C LYS A 102 -1.61 13.10 8.01
N ALA A 103 -1.38 13.64 6.82
CA ALA A 103 -0.07 14.11 6.42
C ALA A 103 0.26 15.45 7.11
N VAL A 104 1.54 15.64 7.45
CA VAL A 104 2.07 16.91 8.01
C VAL A 104 3.33 17.32 7.27
N ILE A 105 3.59 18.64 7.20
CA ILE A 105 4.85 19.15 6.65
C ILE A 105 5.80 19.40 7.81
N ALA A 106 7.00 18.84 7.71
CA ALA A 106 8.07 19.06 8.68
C ALA A 106 9.45 19.01 8.00
N PRO A 107 10.50 19.55 8.66
CA PRO A 107 11.86 19.45 8.15
C PRO A 107 12.34 18.02 7.99
N MET A 108 13.11 17.77 6.91
CA MET A 108 13.90 16.56 6.70
C MET A 108 15.28 16.95 6.17
N GLN A 109 16.22 16.04 6.21
CA GLN A 109 17.46 16.14 5.44
C GLN A 109 17.27 15.43 4.10
N ASP A 110 17.72 16.04 3.02
CA ASP A 110 17.77 15.38 1.72
C ASP A 110 18.96 14.39 1.65
N ASN A 111 19.12 13.71 0.52
CA ASN A 111 20.21 12.75 0.32
C ASN A 111 21.62 13.36 0.38
N ASN A 112 21.73 14.69 0.39
CA ASN A 112 22.98 15.45 0.49
C ASN A 112 23.09 16.19 1.84
N ASP A 113 22.32 15.79 2.86
CA ASP A 113 22.25 16.41 4.19
C ASP A 113 21.80 17.89 4.19
N ASN A 114 21.20 18.38 3.09
CA ASN A 114 20.64 19.74 3.07
C ASN A 114 19.25 19.76 3.73
N PRO A 115 18.93 20.86 4.43
CA PRO A 115 17.59 21.02 4.99
C PRO A 115 16.55 21.15 3.88
N ALA A 116 15.53 20.31 3.94
CA ALA A 116 14.40 20.30 3.03
C ALA A 116 13.09 20.22 3.81
N GLN A 117 11.97 20.48 3.16
CA GLN A 117 10.63 20.24 3.69
C GLN A 117 10.05 19.00 3.05
N ALA A 118 9.37 18.17 3.83
CA ALA A 118 8.70 16.98 3.35
C ALA A 118 7.32 16.84 3.95
N PHE A 119 6.45 16.17 3.21
CA PHE A 119 5.26 15.57 3.78
C PHE A 119 5.66 14.31 4.54
N HIS A 120 5.11 14.17 5.74
CA HIS A 120 5.27 13.00 6.59
C HIS A 120 3.89 12.43 6.91
N GLN A 121 3.75 11.11 6.89
CA GLN A 121 2.52 10.41 7.25
C GLN A 121 2.88 9.06 7.88
N ILE A 122 2.10 8.60 8.83
CA ILE A 122 2.27 7.25 9.40
C ILE A 122 1.55 6.25 8.49
N ASP A 123 2.27 5.22 8.04
CA ASP A 123 1.63 4.00 7.53
C ASP A 123 1.01 3.25 8.72
N SER A 124 -0.31 3.22 8.80
CA SER A 124 -1.06 2.62 9.89
C SER A 124 -0.73 1.14 10.11
N GLY A 125 -0.36 0.43 9.04
CA GLY A 125 -0.05 -0.99 9.10
C GLY A 125 1.35 -1.26 9.64
N THR A 126 2.37 -0.54 9.16
CA THR A 126 3.76 -0.75 9.59
C THR A 126 4.22 0.17 10.70
N LYS A 127 3.45 1.20 11.02
CA LYS A 127 3.80 2.29 11.95
C LYS A 127 5.06 3.06 11.55
N GLN A 128 5.51 2.90 10.31
CA GLN A 128 6.61 3.67 9.77
C GLN A 128 6.17 5.07 9.37
N ILE A 129 7.07 6.03 9.52
CA ILE A 129 6.87 7.38 9.02
C ILE A 129 7.35 7.43 7.57
N LEU A 130 6.41 7.63 6.67
CA LEU A 130 6.68 7.89 5.27
C LEU A 130 7.07 9.35 5.11
N SER A 131 8.03 9.62 4.26
CA SER A 131 8.51 11.00 4.03
C SER A 131 8.73 11.20 2.54
N VAL A 132 8.08 12.22 1.97
CA VAL A 132 8.23 12.58 0.55
C VAL A 132 8.50 14.09 0.47
N PRO A 133 9.57 14.53 -0.22
CA PRO A 133 9.88 15.95 -0.36
C PRO A 133 8.71 16.75 -0.93
N THR A 134 8.45 17.94 -0.36
CA THR A 134 7.33 18.79 -0.79
C THR A 134 7.33 19.12 -2.29
N PRO A 135 8.47 19.32 -2.98
CA PRO A 135 8.45 19.57 -4.43
C PRO A 135 7.93 18.39 -5.26
N VAL A 136 8.10 17.13 -4.76
CA VAL A 136 7.59 15.94 -5.46
C VAL A 136 6.06 15.92 -5.38
N ILE A 137 5.52 16.09 -4.17
CA ILE A 137 4.06 16.15 -3.97
C ILE A 137 3.48 17.37 -4.69
N GLY A 138 4.13 18.54 -4.62
CA GLY A 138 3.67 19.76 -5.30
C GLY A 138 3.53 19.60 -6.80
N ARG A 139 4.47 18.88 -7.46
CA ARG A 139 4.37 18.57 -8.89
C ARG A 139 3.17 17.65 -9.19
N ASN A 140 2.96 16.63 -8.38
CA ASN A 140 1.87 15.70 -8.57
C ASN A 140 0.51 16.37 -8.28
N LEU A 141 0.45 17.24 -7.26
CA LEU A 141 -0.73 18.07 -6.97
C LEU A 141 -1.09 18.99 -8.15
N GLN A 142 -0.09 19.56 -8.85
CA GLN A 142 -0.38 20.40 -10.00
C GLN A 142 -1.05 19.62 -11.13
N ILE A 143 -0.62 18.37 -11.37
CA ILE A 143 -1.25 17.50 -12.38
C ILE A 143 -2.72 17.23 -12.02
N ILE A 144 -2.99 16.92 -10.75
CA ILE A 144 -4.36 16.68 -10.25
C ILE A 144 -5.18 17.98 -10.29
N ALA A 145 -4.57 19.11 -9.93
CA ALA A 145 -5.24 20.41 -9.97
C ALA A 145 -5.68 20.81 -11.40
N ASP A 146 -4.85 20.52 -12.39
CA ASP A 146 -5.17 20.76 -13.79
C ASP A 146 -6.31 19.82 -14.27
N GLU A 147 -6.30 18.55 -13.83
CA GLU A 147 -7.31 17.54 -14.18
C GLU A 147 -8.68 17.87 -13.58
N PHE A 148 -8.73 18.26 -12.30
CA PHE A 148 -9.97 18.56 -11.58
C PHE A 148 -10.31 20.05 -11.54
N HIS A 149 -9.59 20.90 -12.27
CA HIS A 149 -9.80 22.35 -12.35
C HIS A 149 -9.82 23.05 -10.98
N LEU A 150 -8.91 22.63 -10.07
CA LEU A 150 -8.86 23.13 -8.69
C LEU A 150 -8.43 24.60 -8.64
N SER A 151 -9.08 25.37 -7.80
CA SER A 151 -8.68 26.73 -7.48
C SER A 151 -7.42 26.77 -6.60
N HIS A 152 -6.75 27.92 -6.55
CA HIS A 152 -5.61 28.10 -5.65
C HIS A 152 -5.93 27.86 -4.17
N ALA A 153 -7.15 28.17 -3.72
CA ALA A 153 -7.56 27.92 -2.35
C ALA A 153 -7.68 26.42 -2.05
N GLU A 154 -8.21 25.65 -3.00
CA GLU A 154 -8.33 24.20 -2.91
C GLU A 154 -6.97 23.51 -2.95
N ILE A 155 -6.05 23.96 -3.82
CA ILE A 155 -4.67 23.47 -3.84
C ILE A 155 -3.98 23.75 -2.49
N ASN A 156 -4.15 24.94 -1.91
CA ASN A 156 -3.59 25.26 -0.61
C ASN A 156 -4.15 24.38 0.51
N CYS A 157 -5.43 24.00 0.44
CA CYS A 157 -6.03 23.05 1.38
C CYS A 157 -5.30 21.68 1.31
N LEU A 158 -5.09 21.16 0.11
CA LEU A 158 -4.33 19.92 -0.08
C LEU A 158 -2.86 20.04 0.35
N GLN A 159 -2.24 21.18 0.09
CA GLN A 159 -0.83 21.44 0.47
C GLN A 159 -0.60 21.46 1.99
N VAL A 160 -1.61 21.73 2.80
CA VAL A 160 -1.52 21.63 4.26
C VAL A 160 -1.93 20.23 4.78
N GLY A 161 -2.21 19.28 3.88
CA GLY A 161 -2.53 17.90 4.22
C GLY A 161 -4.00 17.66 4.61
N GLU A 162 -4.91 18.62 4.29
CA GLU A 162 -6.36 18.42 4.47
C GLU A 162 -6.97 17.83 3.18
N PRO A 163 -7.81 16.79 3.27
CA PRO A 163 -8.52 16.26 2.12
C PRO A 163 -9.56 17.26 1.62
N LEU A 164 -9.80 17.23 0.32
CA LEU A 164 -10.76 18.07 -0.37
C LEU A 164 -11.79 17.21 -1.10
N THR A 165 -13.07 17.53 -0.95
CA THR A 165 -14.14 16.90 -1.76
C THR A 165 -14.64 17.89 -2.80
N VAL A 166 -14.61 17.50 -4.07
CA VAL A 166 -15.05 18.28 -5.22
C VAL A 166 -16.13 17.53 -5.98
N ALA A 167 -16.99 18.27 -6.68
CA ALA A 167 -17.98 17.69 -7.60
C ALA A 167 -17.34 17.52 -8.98
N GLU A 168 -17.43 16.33 -9.54
CA GLU A 168 -17.01 16.02 -10.91
C GLU A 168 -18.20 15.41 -11.66
N GLY A 169 -18.90 16.25 -12.45
CA GLY A 169 -20.18 15.87 -13.05
C GLY A 169 -21.24 15.56 -11.98
N ASP A 170 -21.76 14.34 -12.00
CA ASP A 170 -22.75 13.86 -11.03
C ASP A 170 -22.14 13.17 -9.80
N ASP A 171 -20.80 12.98 -9.78
CA ASP A 171 -20.09 12.30 -8.73
C ASP A 171 -19.38 13.28 -7.78
N LEU A 172 -19.17 12.84 -6.54
CA LEU A 172 -18.27 13.50 -5.60
C LEU A 172 -16.93 12.77 -5.65
N MET A 173 -15.84 13.53 -5.74
CA MET A 173 -14.49 13.01 -5.70
C MET A 173 -13.77 13.58 -4.48
N THR A 174 -13.13 12.72 -3.68
CA THR A 174 -12.27 13.16 -2.59
C THR A 174 -10.81 12.97 -2.96
N ILE A 175 -10.05 14.04 -2.81
CA ILE A 175 -8.61 14.13 -3.09
C ILE A 175 -7.89 14.39 -1.78
N GLY A 176 -6.80 13.70 -1.52
CA GLY A 176 -5.99 13.91 -0.30
C GLY A 176 -4.57 13.41 -0.44
N ILE A 177 -3.70 13.84 0.46
CA ILE A 177 -2.34 13.31 0.56
C ILE A 177 -2.40 11.92 1.19
N ASP A 178 -1.93 10.91 0.45
CA ASP A 178 -1.67 9.57 0.95
C ASP A 178 -0.32 9.08 0.43
N LEU A 179 0.66 9.08 1.32
CA LEU A 179 2.03 8.70 0.98
C LEU A 179 2.20 7.18 0.77
N ASN A 180 1.15 6.39 0.94
CA ASN A 180 1.12 4.99 0.50
C ASN A 180 0.87 4.86 -1.00
N GLU A 181 0.31 5.89 -1.64
CA GLU A 181 0.14 5.94 -3.08
C GLU A 181 1.46 6.29 -3.78
N PRO A 182 1.74 5.72 -4.96
CA PRO A 182 2.97 6.01 -5.71
C PRO A 182 3.13 7.48 -6.09
N THR A 183 2.03 8.21 -6.23
CA THR A 183 2.01 9.65 -6.51
C THR A 183 2.03 10.49 -5.24
N GLY A 184 1.84 9.88 -4.07
CA GLY A 184 1.61 10.55 -2.79
C GLY A 184 0.24 11.21 -2.66
N ILE A 185 -0.67 10.96 -3.61
CA ILE A 185 -2.01 11.53 -3.66
C ILE A 185 -3.01 10.43 -3.97
N LEU A 186 -4.06 10.32 -3.15
CA LEU A 186 -5.20 9.46 -3.38
C LEU A 186 -6.37 10.28 -3.92
N VAL A 187 -7.01 9.76 -4.95
CA VAL A 187 -8.27 10.27 -5.50
C VAL A 187 -9.27 9.13 -5.48
N CYS A 188 -10.41 9.32 -4.85
CA CYS A 188 -11.46 8.30 -4.78
C CYS A 188 -12.86 8.92 -4.94
N VAL A 189 -13.79 8.11 -5.44
CA VAL A 189 -15.19 8.47 -5.55
C VAL A 189 -15.81 8.47 -4.15
N GLY A 190 -16.63 9.47 -3.85
CA GLY A 190 -17.34 9.61 -2.58
C GLY A 190 -16.84 10.78 -1.73
N ASP A 191 -17.44 10.90 -0.55
CA ASP A 191 -17.08 11.93 0.42
C ASP A 191 -15.87 11.51 1.29
N GLY A 192 -15.33 12.45 2.06
CA GLY A 192 -14.17 12.23 2.91
C GLY A 192 -14.33 11.14 3.98
N VAL A 193 -15.57 10.68 4.25
CA VAL A 193 -15.86 9.57 5.16
C VAL A 193 -15.62 8.24 4.45
N GLN A 194 -16.09 8.11 3.20
CA GLN A 194 -15.82 6.94 2.36
C GLN A 194 -14.33 6.80 2.06
N TRP A 195 -13.64 7.92 1.77
CA TRP A 195 -12.19 7.94 1.57
C TRP A 195 -11.42 7.28 2.71
N LYS A 196 -11.82 7.50 3.97
CA LYS A 196 -11.22 6.84 5.14
C LYS A 196 -11.56 5.35 5.25
N GLN A 197 -12.72 4.94 4.74
CA GLN A 197 -13.17 3.55 4.76
C GLN A 197 -12.51 2.71 3.67
N GLU A 198 -12.31 3.25 2.47
CA GLU A 198 -11.63 2.57 1.38
C GLU A 198 -10.13 2.34 1.66
N ALA A 199 -9.50 3.22 2.44
CA ALA A 199 -8.15 3.02 2.92
C ALA A 199 -7.99 1.81 3.87
N LYS A 200 -9.10 1.33 4.44
CA LYS A 200 -9.17 0.07 5.21
C LYS A 200 -9.71 -1.05 4.34
N ARG A 201 -8.89 -1.56 3.45
CA ARG A 201 -9.25 -2.76 2.70
C ARG A 201 -9.34 -3.94 3.68
N GLU A 202 -10.56 -4.43 3.90
CA GLU A 202 -10.76 -5.68 4.61
C GLU A 202 -10.37 -6.83 3.67
N TRP A 203 -9.45 -7.66 4.15
CA TRP A 203 -9.09 -8.89 3.46
C TRP A 203 -10.16 -9.94 3.72
N ASP A 204 -10.52 -10.70 2.68
CA ASP A 204 -11.28 -11.92 2.89
C ASP A 204 -10.48 -12.84 3.83
N LYS A 205 -11.19 -13.55 4.72
CA LYS A 205 -10.54 -14.47 5.65
C LYS A 205 -9.62 -15.45 4.91
N TYR A 206 -10.03 -15.91 3.73
CA TYR A 206 -9.29 -16.82 2.88
C TYR A 206 -9.19 -16.28 1.45
N ASN A 207 -7.97 -16.08 0.98
CA ASN A 207 -7.67 -15.65 -0.38
C ASN A 207 -6.94 -16.82 -1.09
N PHE A 208 -7.73 -17.71 -1.72
CA PHE A 208 -7.20 -18.90 -2.38
C PHE A 208 -6.51 -18.55 -3.69
N GLY A 209 -5.26 -18.97 -3.83
CA GLY A 209 -4.45 -18.92 -5.04
C GLY A 209 -4.38 -20.26 -5.78
N CYS A 210 -3.32 -20.48 -6.54
CA CYS A 210 -3.08 -21.71 -7.30
C CYS A 210 -2.33 -22.78 -6.49
N PHE A 211 -1.45 -22.36 -5.57
CA PHE A 211 -0.57 -23.24 -4.81
C PHE A 211 -0.88 -23.23 -3.31
N GLY A 212 -1.63 -22.25 -2.86
CA GLY A 212 -1.97 -22.08 -1.47
C GLY A 212 -3.01 -21.00 -1.23
N CYS A 213 -3.09 -20.56 0.02
CA CYS A 213 -4.07 -19.58 0.48
C CYS A 213 -3.42 -18.53 1.37
N TRP A 214 -3.66 -17.28 1.10
CA TRP A 214 -3.39 -16.19 2.04
C TRP A 214 -4.56 -16.06 3.00
N VAL A 215 -4.28 -16.22 4.29
CA VAL A 215 -5.26 -16.16 5.37
C VAL A 215 -5.06 -14.88 6.17
N ALA A 216 -6.13 -14.10 6.36
CA ALA A 216 -6.09 -12.91 7.21
C ALA A 216 -5.87 -13.32 8.68
N ASP A 217 -4.86 -12.73 9.34
CA ASP A 217 -4.47 -13.09 10.71
C ASP A 217 -5.28 -12.38 11.81
N GLY A 218 -6.21 -11.50 11.42
CA GLY A 218 -7.02 -10.70 12.34
C GLY A 218 -6.28 -9.48 12.92
N GLU A 219 -4.97 -9.36 12.71
CA GLU A 219 -4.14 -8.24 13.15
C GLU A 219 -3.76 -7.29 11.99
N GLY A 220 -4.42 -7.44 10.84
CA GLY A 220 -4.19 -6.64 9.64
C GLY A 220 -3.07 -7.14 8.73
N GLY A 221 -2.59 -8.37 8.95
CA GLY A 221 -1.62 -9.06 8.10
C GLY A 221 -2.18 -10.33 7.49
N LEU A 222 -1.33 -10.99 6.72
CA LEU A 222 -1.64 -12.24 6.06
C LEU A 222 -0.63 -13.32 6.47
N VAL A 223 -1.09 -14.57 6.50
CA VAL A 223 -0.26 -15.77 6.66
C VAL A 223 -0.52 -16.67 5.47
N TYR A 224 0.52 -17.29 4.92
CA TYR A 224 0.40 -18.20 3.80
C TYR A 224 0.31 -19.66 4.28
N VAL A 225 -0.65 -20.39 3.72
CA VAL A 225 -0.86 -21.82 3.96
C VAL A 225 -0.80 -22.54 2.62
N HIS A 226 0.10 -23.51 2.47
CA HIS A 226 0.17 -24.35 1.28
C HIS A 226 -1.07 -25.25 1.18
N GLU A 227 -1.44 -25.66 -0.05
CA GLU A 227 -2.61 -26.51 -0.28
C GLU A 227 -2.53 -27.83 0.50
N ASP A 228 -1.35 -28.42 0.65
CA ASP A 228 -1.10 -29.65 1.42
C ASP A 228 -1.43 -29.50 2.91
N ASP A 229 -1.40 -28.28 3.44
CA ASP A 229 -1.65 -27.96 4.85
C ASP A 229 -3.07 -27.42 5.11
N TYR A 230 -3.96 -27.48 4.12
CA TYR A 230 -5.32 -26.99 4.27
C TYR A 230 -6.11 -27.78 5.32
N THR A 231 -6.71 -27.04 6.23
CA THR A 231 -7.68 -27.58 7.19
C THR A 231 -8.98 -27.98 6.49
N GLU A 232 -9.79 -28.81 7.17
CA GLU A 232 -11.13 -29.18 6.67
C GLU A 232 -12.02 -27.95 6.44
N GLU A 233 -11.89 -26.91 7.28
CA GLU A 233 -12.59 -25.63 7.11
C GLU A 233 -12.18 -24.94 5.81
N MET A 234 -10.88 -24.87 5.51
CA MET A 234 -10.34 -24.26 4.28
C MET A 234 -10.84 -25.01 3.04
N TRP A 235 -10.82 -26.33 3.03
CA TRP A 235 -11.36 -27.14 1.94
C TRP A 235 -12.85 -26.88 1.71
N ASN A 236 -13.62 -26.73 2.78
CA ASN A 236 -15.04 -26.45 2.67
C ASN A 236 -15.30 -25.04 2.12
N GLU A 237 -14.52 -24.04 2.51
CA GLU A 237 -14.67 -22.69 1.98
C GLU A 237 -14.20 -22.57 0.53
N LEU A 238 -13.14 -23.26 0.14
CA LEU A 238 -12.70 -23.35 -1.26
C LEU A 238 -13.81 -23.92 -2.17
N LYS A 239 -14.49 -24.98 -1.74
CA LYS A 239 -15.63 -25.55 -2.47
C LYS A 239 -16.78 -24.54 -2.59
N ARG A 240 -17.12 -23.83 -1.51
CA ARG A 240 -18.18 -22.81 -1.50
C ARG A 240 -17.84 -21.63 -2.42
N SER A 241 -16.61 -21.13 -2.37
CA SER A 241 -16.17 -20.00 -3.20
C SER A 241 -16.20 -20.37 -4.70
N SER A 242 -15.79 -21.60 -5.03
CA SER A 242 -15.85 -22.11 -6.40
C SER A 242 -17.28 -22.22 -6.92
N GLN A 243 -18.22 -22.68 -6.09
CA GLN A 243 -19.66 -22.76 -6.44
C GLN A 243 -20.26 -21.36 -6.66
N ARG A 244 -19.93 -20.37 -5.81
CA ARG A 244 -20.37 -18.97 -5.97
C ARG A 244 -19.88 -18.36 -7.29
N ARG A 245 -18.59 -18.59 -7.64
CA ARG A 245 -18.02 -18.11 -8.91
C ARG A 245 -18.74 -18.72 -10.12
N MET A 246 -19.07 -20.01 -10.10
CA MET A 246 -19.81 -20.67 -11.18
C MET A 246 -21.25 -20.14 -11.30
N GLN A 247 -21.93 -19.85 -10.21
CA GLN A 247 -23.27 -19.27 -10.20
C GLN A 247 -23.27 -17.85 -10.78
N ASN A 248 -22.31 -17.01 -10.38
CA ASN A 248 -22.19 -15.64 -10.88
C ASN A 248 -21.79 -15.59 -12.37
N ALA A 249 -20.99 -16.55 -12.85
CA ALA A 249 -20.64 -16.67 -14.27
C ALA A 249 -21.83 -17.06 -15.16
N ASN A 250 -22.81 -17.76 -14.60
CA ASN A 250 -24.01 -18.23 -15.32
C ASN A 250 -25.20 -17.26 -15.22
N THR A 251 -25.09 -16.14 -14.50
CA THR A 251 -26.14 -15.11 -14.44
C THR A 251 -25.97 -14.16 -15.63
N PRO A 252 -26.90 -14.13 -16.60
CA PRO A 252 -26.80 -13.20 -17.72
C PRO A 252 -26.85 -11.77 -17.19
N LYS A 253 -25.88 -10.92 -17.60
CA LYS A 253 -25.96 -9.47 -17.39
C LYS A 253 -27.19 -8.97 -18.13
N MET A 254 -28.25 -8.57 -17.41
CA MET A 254 -29.35 -7.78 -17.95
C MET A 254 -28.87 -6.35 -18.25
#